data_c5419ea39536f50642478ca65ccaa5a4
#
_entry.id   c5419ea39536f50642478ca65ccaa5a4
#
_cell.length_a   1.000
_cell.length_b   1.000
_cell.length_c   1.000
_cell.angle_alpha   90.00
_cell.angle_beta   90.00
_cell.angle_gamma   90.00
#
_symmetry.space_group_name_H-M   'P 1'
#
loop_
_entity.id
_entity.type
_entity.pdbx_description
1 polymer ?
#
loop_
_entity_poly.entity_id
_entity_poly.type
_entity_poly.pdbx_seq_one_letter_code
_entity_poly.pdbx_strand_id
1 'polypeptide(L)'
;MSASFVIVALGSGLSACTAAGQGSAGNAVTLQAQDYIDIRQLIDGYSAILDNCTNNGNTYADLFTPDATFGVSSEWGRGAKIWFRGREQLRAAGGGGKDACRPPQRYPEYHIVISPVITPAPGGATATSTLLTIRNQTTKQGDVVHWEGGYEDRFEKGANGWRFKSRVHVWPEIQWTDNPADMPPRDLEKE
;
A
#
# COMPACT_ATOMS: atom_id res chain seq x y z
N MET A 1 -9.91 72.93 44.06
CA MET A 1 -10.34 72.42 42.75
C MET A 1 -9.83 70.99 42.65
N SER A 2 -10.70 70.02 43.01
CA SER A 2 -10.36 68.61 43.01
C SER A 2 -10.99 67.97 41.76
N ALA A 3 -10.16 67.33 40.93
CA ALA A 3 -10.58 66.60 39.76
C ALA A 3 -10.68 65.12 40.11
N SER A 4 -11.87 64.56 40.07
CA SER A 4 -12.14 63.15 40.24
C SER A 4 -11.96 62.42 38.89
N PHE A 5 -11.06 61.44 38.88
CA PHE A 5 -10.91 60.52 37.74
C PHE A 5 -11.83 59.31 37.95
N VAL A 6 -12.73 59.07 37.01
CA VAL A 6 -13.56 57.88 36.92
C VAL A 6 -12.80 56.84 36.07
N ILE A 7 -12.47 55.69 36.64
CA ILE A 7 -11.91 54.52 35.92
C ILE A 7 -13.07 53.62 35.51
N VAL A 8 -13.29 53.49 34.21
CA VAL A 8 -14.22 52.52 33.64
C VAL A 8 -13.45 51.21 33.39
N ALA A 9 -13.79 50.18 34.14
CA ALA A 9 -13.25 48.82 33.90
C ALA A 9 -14.05 48.15 32.79
N LEU A 10 -13.39 47.93 31.65
CA LEU A 10 -13.90 47.08 30.56
C LEU A 10 -13.65 45.63 30.92
N GLY A 11 -14.71 44.92 31.26
CA GLY A 11 -14.69 43.45 31.46
C GLY A 11 -14.57 42.71 30.14
N SER A 12 -13.43 42.12 29.87
CA SER A 12 -13.21 41.20 28.73
C SER A 12 -13.78 39.83 29.07
N GLY A 13 -14.96 39.54 28.53
CA GLY A 13 -15.54 38.19 28.57
C GLY A 13 -14.74 37.22 27.69
N LEU A 14 -13.97 36.34 28.29
CA LEU A 14 -13.37 35.18 27.62
C LEU A 14 -14.46 34.11 27.38
N SER A 15 -15.00 34.06 26.17
CA SER A 15 -15.78 32.91 25.71
C SER A 15 -14.89 31.68 25.65
N ALA A 16 -15.09 30.76 26.57
CA ALA A 16 -14.48 29.41 26.48
C ALA A 16 -15.15 28.67 25.33
N CYS A 17 -14.45 28.53 24.23
CA CYS A 17 -14.77 27.52 23.21
C CYS A 17 -14.58 26.14 23.84
N THR A 18 -15.67 25.48 24.20
CA THR A 18 -15.68 24.05 24.53
C THR A 18 -15.26 23.27 23.29
N ALA A 19 -14.09 22.70 23.33
CA ALA A 19 -13.61 21.77 22.29
C ALA A 19 -14.49 20.53 22.30
N ALA A 20 -15.31 20.39 21.24
CA ALA A 20 -16.06 19.19 20.97
C ALA A 20 -15.10 18.02 20.68
N GLY A 21 -15.34 16.90 21.36
CA GLY A 21 -15.02 15.54 20.94
C GLY A 21 -13.62 15.29 20.40
N GLN A 22 -12.65 15.01 21.27
CA GLN A 22 -11.47 14.23 20.89
C GLN A 22 -11.93 12.79 20.61
N GLY A 23 -12.29 12.52 19.34
CA GLY A 23 -12.27 11.16 18.85
C GLY A 23 -10.87 10.60 19.13
N SER A 24 -10.79 9.42 19.71
CA SER A 24 -9.56 8.68 19.99
C SER A 24 -8.75 8.54 18.69
N ALA A 25 -7.92 9.52 18.37
CA ALA A 25 -6.88 9.40 17.38
C ALA A 25 -5.88 8.38 17.96
N GLY A 26 -5.95 7.13 17.50
CA GLY A 26 -4.93 6.14 17.81
C GLY A 26 -3.57 6.80 17.57
N ASN A 27 -2.67 6.75 18.57
CA ASN A 27 -1.37 7.41 18.53
C ASN A 27 -0.66 7.09 17.22
N ALA A 28 -0.49 8.08 16.35
CA ALA A 28 0.32 7.94 15.16
C ALA A 28 1.76 7.61 15.59
N VAL A 29 2.33 6.55 15.02
CA VAL A 29 3.72 6.19 15.26
C VAL A 29 4.60 7.27 14.67
N THR A 30 5.63 7.71 15.41
CA THR A 30 6.65 8.60 14.86
C THR A 30 7.67 7.76 14.10
N LEU A 31 7.79 7.95 12.79
CA LEU A 31 8.80 7.28 11.98
C LEU A 31 10.16 7.98 12.13
N GLN A 32 11.20 7.19 12.33
CA GLN A 32 12.59 7.63 12.30
C GLN A 32 13.13 7.57 10.86
N ALA A 33 14.24 8.23 10.59
CA ALA A 33 14.86 8.19 9.25
C ALA A 33 15.12 6.77 8.75
N GLN A 34 15.55 5.87 9.65
CA GLN A 34 15.78 4.47 9.32
C GLN A 34 14.49 3.75 8.91
N ASP A 35 13.34 4.09 9.51
CA ASP A 35 12.06 3.49 9.12
C ASP A 35 11.67 3.84 7.67
N TYR A 36 11.94 5.08 7.25
CA TYR A 36 11.71 5.48 5.85
C TYR A 36 12.62 4.70 4.88
N ILE A 37 13.89 4.51 5.25
CA ILE A 37 14.85 3.73 4.48
C ILE A 37 14.39 2.27 4.36
N ASP A 38 14.03 1.65 5.48
CA ASP A 38 13.62 0.24 5.54
C ASP A 38 12.35 0.00 4.73
N ILE A 39 11.33 0.87 4.89
CA ILE A 39 10.08 0.79 4.10
C ILE A 39 10.36 1.00 2.63
N ARG A 40 11.23 1.96 2.28
CA ARG A 40 11.60 2.19 0.89
C ARG A 40 12.28 0.96 0.27
N GLN A 41 13.23 0.35 0.99
CA GLN A 41 13.88 -0.88 0.53
C GLN A 41 12.91 -2.04 0.35
N LEU A 42 11.90 -2.15 1.25
CA LEU A 42 10.83 -3.14 1.13
C LEU A 42 10.01 -2.92 -0.15
N ILE A 43 9.64 -1.68 -0.44
CA ILE A 43 8.90 -1.32 -1.67
C ILE A 43 9.75 -1.59 -2.91
N ASP A 44 11.01 -1.14 -2.92
CA ASP A 44 11.90 -1.29 -4.08
C ASP A 44 12.25 -2.76 -4.35
N GLY A 45 12.41 -3.57 -3.29
CA GLY A 45 12.69 -5.00 -3.40
C GLY A 45 11.50 -5.84 -3.89
N TYR A 46 10.29 -5.34 -3.73
CA TYR A 46 9.06 -6.07 -4.08
C TYR A 46 9.04 -6.55 -5.54
N SER A 47 9.28 -5.63 -6.47
CA SER A 47 9.22 -5.93 -7.91
C SER A 47 10.25 -6.98 -8.31
N ALA A 48 11.52 -6.81 -7.90
CA ALA A 48 12.56 -7.76 -8.23
C ALA A 48 12.29 -9.17 -7.67
N ILE A 49 11.70 -9.26 -6.48
CA ILE A 49 11.35 -10.54 -5.85
C ILE A 49 10.19 -11.20 -6.57
N LEU A 50 9.16 -10.42 -6.94
CA LEU A 50 8.00 -10.90 -7.69
C LEU A 50 8.42 -11.39 -9.08
N ASP A 51 9.11 -10.55 -9.85
CA ASP A 51 9.45 -10.79 -11.25
C ASP A 51 10.42 -11.97 -11.42
N ASN A 52 11.30 -12.21 -10.44
CA ASN A 52 12.25 -13.32 -10.46
C ASN A 52 11.74 -14.57 -9.75
N CYS A 53 10.52 -14.53 -9.19
CA CYS A 53 9.95 -15.68 -8.48
C CYS A 53 10.91 -16.31 -7.46
N THR A 54 11.50 -15.48 -6.60
CA THR A 54 12.59 -15.88 -5.73
C THR A 54 12.15 -16.92 -4.69
N ASN A 55 12.90 -17.99 -4.54
CA ASN A 55 12.70 -19.02 -3.54
C ASN A 55 11.27 -19.62 -3.57
N ASN A 56 10.77 -19.92 -4.78
CA ASN A 56 9.44 -20.51 -4.96
C ASN A 56 8.32 -19.71 -4.27
N GLY A 57 8.35 -18.40 -4.41
CA GLY A 57 7.38 -17.47 -3.83
C GLY A 57 7.54 -17.20 -2.32
N ASN A 58 8.42 -17.93 -1.62
CA ASN A 58 8.60 -17.72 -0.18
C ASN A 58 9.17 -16.35 0.13
N THR A 59 10.17 -15.89 -0.64
CA THR A 59 10.75 -14.56 -0.44
C THR A 59 9.71 -13.47 -0.68
N TYR A 60 8.81 -13.65 -1.65
CA TYR A 60 7.68 -12.74 -1.85
C TYR A 60 6.74 -12.72 -0.64
N ALA A 61 6.34 -13.91 -0.15
CA ALA A 61 5.47 -14.00 1.04
C ALA A 61 6.13 -13.42 2.30
N ASP A 62 7.46 -13.46 2.40
CA ASP A 62 8.21 -12.90 3.55
C ASP A 62 8.22 -11.38 3.58
N LEU A 63 7.86 -10.71 2.49
CA LEU A 63 7.65 -9.26 2.47
C LEU A 63 6.40 -8.83 3.26
N PHE A 64 5.50 -9.75 3.54
CA PHE A 64 4.19 -9.50 4.13
C PHE A 64 4.11 -10.02 5.57
N THR A 65 3.20 -9.43 6.37
CA THR A 65 2.83 -10.03 7.66
C THR A 65 2.09 -11.35 7.44
N PRO A 66 2.07 -12.28 8.42
CA PRO A 66 1.43 -13.59 8.24
C PRO A 66 -0.05 -13.54 7.86
N ASP A 67 -0.74 -12.48 8.25
CA ASP A 67 -2.17 -12.23 8.03
C ASP A 67 -2.44 -11.14 6.99
N ALA A 68 -1.42 -10.74 6.24
CA ALA A 68 -1.52 -9.67 5.26
C ALA A 68 -2.49 -9.99 4.12
N THR A 69 -2.91 -8.91 3.44
CA THR A 69 -3.77 -9.00 2.28
C THR A 69 -3.15 -8.34 1.06
N PHE A 70 -3.46 -8.89 -0.11
CA PHE A 70 -3.27 -8.23 -1.40
C PHE A 70 -4.63 -8.09 -2.09
N GLY A 71 -4.93 -6.90 -2.58
CA GLY A 71 -6.19 -6.62 -3.26
C GLY A 71 -6.02 -5.73 -4.47
N VAL A 72 -7.12 -5.50 -5.18
CA VAL A 72 -7.18 -4.61 -6.34
C VAL A 72 -8.36 -3.66 -6.18
N SER A 73 -8.16 -2.41 -6.59
CA SER A 73 -9.19 -1.37 -6.65
C SER A 73 -9.11 -0.65 -8.01
N SER A 74 -10.23 -0.14 -8.49
CA SER A 74 -10.24 0.75 -9.65
C SER A 74 -10.02 2.22 -9.30
N GLU A 75 -10.07 2.57 -8.01
CA GLU A 75 -10.01 3.95 -7.54
C GLU A 75 -9.13 4.07 -6.29
N TRP A 76 -8.39 5.18 -6.21
CA TRP A 76 -7.60 5.56 -5.05
C TRP A 76 -8.50 5.84 -3.84
N GLY A 77 -8.06 5.41 -2.65
CA GLY A 77 -8.79 5.65 -1.41
C GLY A 77 -10.12 4.91 -1.29
N ARG A 78 -10.40 3.97 -2.17
CA ARG A 78 -11.61 3.14 -2.15
C ARG A 78 -11.33 1.75 -1.60
N GLY A 79 -12.40 1.06 -1.23
CA GLY A 79 -12.32 -0.35 -0.84
C GLY A 79 -11.74 -1.20 -1.96
N ALA A 80 -10.97 -2.23 -1.59
CA ALA A 80 -10.36 -3.15 -2.53
C ALA A 80 -11.04 -4.51 -2.49
N LYS A 81 -11.11 -5.16 -3.64
CA LYS A 81 -11.40 -6.58 -3.70
C LYS A 81 -10.15 -7.35 -3.31
N ILE A 82 -10.23 -8.13 -2.24
CA ILE A 82 -9.09 -8.92 -1.77
C ILE A 82 -8.95 -10.16 -2.64
N TRP A 83 -7.75 -10.31 -3.23
CA TRP A 83 -7.39 -11.45 -4.06
C TRP A 83 -6.65 -12.53 -3.27
N PHE A 84 -5.77 -12.10 -2.36
CA PHE A 84 -4.93 -13.01 -1.60
C PHE A 84 -4.92 -12.59 -0.13
N ARG A 85 -4.98 -13.59 0.76
CA ARG A 85 -4.92 -13.40 2.21
C ARG A 85 -3.99 -14.43 2.84
N GLY A 86 -3.10 -13.93 3.68
CA GLY A 86 -2.18 -14.76 4.45
C GLY A 86 -1.05 -15.36 3.61
N ARG A 87 -0.10 -15.94 4.34
CA ARG A 87 1.20 -16.34 3.80
C ARG A 87 1.11 -17.29 2.60
N GLU A 88 0.27 -18.33 2.67
CA GLU A 88 0.23 -19.37 1.62
C GLU A 88 -0.34 -18.86 0.31
N GLN A 89 -1.38 -18.03 0.36
CA GLN A 89 -1.95 -17.43 -0.84
C GLN A 89 -0.99 -16.40 -1.45
N LEU A 90 -0.31 -15.61 -0.61
CA LEU A 90 0.71 -14.67 -1.07
C LEU A 90 1.92 -15.40 -1.66
N ARG A 91 2.35 -16.54 -1.09
CA ARG A 91 3.40 -17.37 -1.68
C ARG A 91 3.00 -17.87 -3.07
N ALA A 92 1.77 -18.34 -3.20
CA ALA A 92 1.25 -18.78 -4.49
C ALA A 92 1.18 -17.62 -5.51
N ALA A 93 0.78 -16.42 -5.08
CA ALA A 93 0.78 -15.22 -5.91
C ALA A 93 2.18 -14.83 -6.37
N GLY A 94 3.20 -14.98 -5.52
CA GLY A 94 4.61 -14.78 -5.86
C GLY A 94 5.22 -15.89 -6.72
N GLY A 95 4.39 -16.74 -7.34
CA GLY A 95 4.80 -17.81 -8.24
C GLY A 95 5.10 -19.14 -7.54
N GLY A 96 4.91 -19.23 -6.21
CA GLY A 96 5.04 -20.47 -5.47
C GLY A 96 3.82 -21.38 -5.66
N GLY A 97 3.98 -22.67 -5.40
CA GLY A 97 2.89 -23.63 -5.48
C GLY A 97 3.32 -24.96 -6.07
N LYS A 98 2.34 -25.78 -6.50
CA LYS A 98 2.60 -27.10 -7.06
C LYS A 98 3.45 -27.07 -8.34
N ASP A 99 3.34 -26.00 -9.09
CA ASP A 99 4.00 -25.88 -10.39
C ASP A 99 5.35 -25.16 -10.32
N ALA A 100 5.81 -24.81 -9.11
CA ALA A 100 7.01 -24.00 -8.90
C ALA A 100 7.00 -22.68 -9.71
N CYS A 101 8.01 -21.88 -9.55
CA CYS A 101 8.19 -20.67 -10.35
C CYS A 101 8.23 -21.05 -11.85
N ARG A 102 7.24 -20.60 -12.58
CA ARG A 102 7.21 -20.83 -14.02
C ARG A 102 8.45 -20.19 -14.64
N PRO A 103 9.08 -20.83 -15.62
CA PRO A 103 10.13 -20.16 -16.40
C PRO A 103 9.56 -18.86 -16.96
N PRO A 104 10.41 -17.84 -17.19
CA PRO A 104 9.96 -16.53 -17.64
C PRO A 104 8.97 -16.72 -18.79
N GLN A 105 7.82 -16.08 -18.64
CA GLN A 105 6.79 -16.12 -19.67
C GLN A 105 7.43 -15.71 -21.01
N ARG A 106 6.85 -16.16 -22.11
CA ARG A 106 7.36 -15.84 -23.46
C ARG A 106 7.53 -14.31 -23.66
N TYR A 107 6.88 -13.54 -22.80
CA TYR A 107 6.94 -12.09 -22.71
C TYR A 107 7.06 -11.70 -21.23
N PRO A 108 8.28 -11.61 -20.70
CA PRO A 108 8.47 -11.19 -19.33
C PRO A 108 7.91 -9.78 -19.16
N GLU A 109 7.14 -9.61 -18.11
CA GLU A 109 6.69 -8.33 -17.62
C GLU A 109 7.53 -7.98 -16.40
N TYR A 110 8.07 -6.77 -16.41
CA TYR A 110 8.84 -6.25 -15.29
C TYR A 110 8.09 -5.12 -14.62
N HIS A 111 7.95 -5.18 -13.31
CA HIS A 111 7.32 -4.16 -12.50
C HIS A 111 8.33 -3.12 -12.05
N ILE A 112 7.98 -1.84 -12.16
CA ILE A 112 8.78 -0.73 -11.66
C ILE A 112 7.89 0.11 -10.75
N VAL A 113 8.19 0.10 -9.44
CA VAL A 113 7.49 0.91 -8.45
C VAL A 113 8.31 2.17 -8.17
N ILE A 114 7.71 3.33 -8.42
CA ILE A 114 8.39 4.62 -8.29
C ILE A 114 7.61 5.59 -7.39
N SER A 115 8.33 6.61 -6.93
CA SER A 115 7.77 7.76 -6.21
C SER A 115 6.93 7.41 -4.97
N PRO A 116 7.37 6.50 -4.08
CA PRO A 116 6.62 6.21 -2.88
C PRO A 116 6.57 7.42 -1.95
N VAL A 117 5.35 7.78 -1.53
CA VAL A 117 5.08 8.77 -0.49
C VAL A 117 4.71 8.04 0.79
N ILE A 118 5.64 7.98 1.74
CA ILE A 118 5.49 7.24 3.01
C ILE A 118 4.99 8.19 4.09
N THR A 119 3.95 7.81 4.81
CA THR A 119 3.30 8.61 5.84
C THR A 119 3.13 7.80 7.13
N PRO A 120 3.45 8.37 8.32
CA PRO A 120 3.13 7.74 9.59
C PRO A 120 1.61 7.46 9.71
N ALA A 121 1.26 6.31 10.27
CA ALA A 121 -0.13 5.93 10.49
C ALA A 121 -0.29 5.19 11.83
N PRO A 122 -1.50 5.09 12.39
CA PRO A 122 -1.76 4.30 13.57
C PRO A 122 -1.30 2.85 13.38
N GLY A 123 -0.42 2.38 14.30
CA GLY A 123 0.12 1.02 14.26
C GLY A 123 1.21 0.77 13.22
N GLY A 124 1.68 1.81 12.48
CA GLY A 124 2.73 1.64 11.50
C GLY A 124 2.88 2.79 10.51
N ALA A 125 2.84 2.47 9.22
CA ALA A 125 2.94 3.44 8.14
C ALA A 125 2.00 3.09 6.99
N THR A 126 1.75 4.09 6.14
CA THR A 126 1.11 3.91 4.82
C THR A 126 2.03 4.44 3.73
N ALA A 127 1.85 3.98 2.51
CA ALA A 127 2.43 4.63 1.35
C ALA A 127 1.50 4.56 0.14
N THR A 128 1.68 5.53 -0.75
CA THR A 128 1.20 5.48 -2.13
C THR A 128 2.40 5.47 -3.06
N SER A 129 2.30 4.77 -4.18
CA SER A 129 3.36 4.72 -5.18
C SER A 129 2.78 4.53 -6.58
N THR A 130 3.57 4.86 -7.60
CA THR A 130 3.19 4.65 -9.00
C THR A 130 3.76 3.32 -9.48
N LEU A 131 2.96 2.56 -10.23
CA LEU A 131 3.36 1.34 -10.91
C LEU A 131 3.49 1.59 -12.41
N LEU A 132 4.65 1.26 -12.93
CA LEU A 132 4.91 1.09 -14.36
C LEU A 132 5.24 -0.38 -14.61
N THR A 133 4.84 -0.89 -15.76
CA THR A 133 5.31 -2.19 -16.24
C THR A 133 6.04 -2.04 -17.56
N ILE A 134 7.08 -2.84 -17.73
CA ILE A 134 7.78 -2.99 -19.01
C ILE A 134 7.38 -4.35 -19.57
N ARG A 135 6.73 -4.33 -20.73
CA ARG A 135 6.34 -5.55 -21.45
C ARG A 135 7.18 -5.69 -22.71
N ASN A 136 7.91 -6.79 -22.81
CA ASN A 136 8.53 -7.16 -24.07
C ASN A 136 7.45 -7.65 -25.02
N GLN A 137 7.10 -6.83 -26.00
CA GLN A 137 6.23 -7.26 -27.07
C GLN A 137 7.11 -7.84 -28.19
N THR A 138 6.87 -9.09 -28.56
CA THR A 138 7.59 -9.78 -29.66
C THR A 138 7.35 -9.16 -31.05
N THR A 139 6.69 -8.03 -31.11
CA THR A 139 6.56 -7.26 -32.33
C THR A 139 7.82 -6.41 -32.51
N LYS A 140 8.14 -6.06 -33.75
CA LYS A 140 9.29 -5.25 -34.16
C LYS A 140 9.40 -3.87 -33.50
N GLN A 141 8.55 -3.57 -32.55
CA GLN A 141 8.44 -2.26 -31.88
C GLN A 141 9.25 -2.13 -30.57
N GLY A 142 9.82 -3.23 -30.06
CA GLY A 142 10.61 -3.21 -28.83
C GLY A 142 9.76 -3.24 -27.53
N ASP A 143 10.41 -2.92 -26.43
CA ASP A 143 9.76 -2.89 -25.12
C ASP A 143 8.82 -1.68 -25.00
N VAL A 144 7.66 -1.89 -24.37
CA VAL A 144 6.69 -0.85 -24.11
C VAL A 144 6.54 -0.65 -22.62
N VAL A 145 6.61 0.61 -22.18
CA VAL A 145 6.34 1.01 -20.82
C VAL A 145 4.86 1.36 -20.70
N HIS A 146 4.16 0.69 -19.78
CA HIS A 146 2.78 0.98 -19.45
C HIS A 146 2.67 1.59 -18.07
N TRP A 147 1.80 2.58 -17.92
CA TRP A 147 1.35 3.00 -16.62
C TRP A 147 0.18 2.11 -16.18
N GLU A 148 0.31 1.47 -15.02
CA GLU A 148 -0.71 0.57 -14.47
C GLU A 148 -1.28 1.07 -13.14
N GLY A 149 -1.35 2.40 -12.97
CA GLY A 149 -1.84 2.99 -11.74
C GLY A 149 -0.77 3.02 -10.66
N GLY A 150 -0.97 2.28 -9.56
CA GLY A 150 -0.01 2.24 -8.47
C GLY A 150 -0.45 1.37 -7.31
N TYR A 151 0.17 1.61 -6.16
CA TYR A 151 -0.15 0.87 -4.94
C TYR A 151 -0.56 1.80 -3.80
N GLU A 152 -1.51 1.34 -2.99
CA GLU A 152 -1.82 1.82 -1.66
C GLU A 152 -1.39 0.76 -0.66
N ASP A 153 -0.42 1.09 0.17
CA ASP A 153 0.23 0.16 1.09
C ASP A 153 -0.03 0.54 2.56
N ARG A 154 -0.15 -0.47 3.39
CA ARG A 154 -0.02 -0.35 4.84
C ARG A 154 1.13 -1.22 5.30
N PHE A 155 1.89 -0.71 6.27
CA PHE A 155 3.04 -1.40 6.82
C PHE A 155 2.91 -1.54 8.32
N GLU A 156 3.45 -2.63 8.83
CA GLU A 156 3.57 -2.92 10.26
C GLU A 156 5.02 -3.27 10.58
N LYS A 157 5.52 -2.75 11.70
CA LYS A 157 6.88 -3.05 12.18
C LYS A 157 6.82 -4.16 13.23
N GLY A 158 7.30 -5.33 12.88
CA GLY A 158 7.44 -6.47 13.79
C GLY A 158 8.88 -6.64 14.29
N ALA A 159 9.13 -7.74 14.99
CA ALA A 159 10.46 -8.10 15.49
C ALA A 159 11.51 -8.27 14.37
N ASN A 160 11.06 -8.63 13.17
CA ASN A 160 11.91 -8.85 12.01
C ASN A 160 11.87 -7.68 11.01
N GLY A 161 11.55 -6.47 11.46
CA GLY A 161 11.49 -5.27 10.63
C GLY A 161 10.11 -4.97 10.04
N TRP A 162 10.10 -4.07 9.08
CA TRP A 162 8.89 -3.63 8.39
C TRP A 162 8.39 -4.66 7.37
N ARG A 163 7.06 -4.82 7.28
CA ARG A 163 6.39 -5.71 6.34
C ARG A 163 5.10 -5.07 5.83
N PHE A 164 4.67 -5.45 4.64
CA PHE A 164 3.34 -5.11 4.15
C PHE A 164 2.28 -5.78 5.03
N LYS A 165 1.38 -4.98 5.60
CA LYS A 165 0.15 -5.45 6.25
C LYS A 165 -0.98 -5.59 5.24
N SER A 166 -1.02 -4.68 4.28
CA SER A 166 -1.85 -4.78 3.09
C SER A 166 -1.20 -4.06 1.93
N ARG A 167 -1.39 -4.59 0.73
CA ARG A 167 -1.06 -3.93 -0.53
C ARG A 167 -2.28 -3.97 -1.43
N VAL A 168 -2.67 -2.82 -1.96
CA VAL A 168 -3.75 -2.69 -2.92
C VAL A 168 -3.18 -2.15 -4.21
N HIS A 169 -3.30 -2.93 -5.29
CA HIS A 169 -3.02 -2.43 -6.63
C HIS A 169 -4.21 -1.57 -7.07
N VAL A 170 -4.01 -0.28 -7.17
CA VAL A 170 -4.98 0.64 -7.75
C VAL A 170 -4.78 0.67 -9.25
N TRP A 171 -5.68 0.05 -9.96
CA TRP A 171 -5.63 -0.09 -11.42
C TRP A 171 -6.84 0.61 -12.06
N PRO A 172 -6.75 1.90 -12.43
CA PRO A 172 -7.89 2.69 -12.91
C PRO A 172 -8.53 2.18 -14.19
N GLU A 173 -7.77 1.43 -15.00
CA GLU A 173 -8.25 0.88 -16.26
C GLU A 173 -8.88 -0.51 -16.11
N ILE A 174 -8.87 -1.09 -14.90
CA ILE A 174 -9.49 -2.40 -14.71
C ILE A 174 -10.99 -2.31 -14.95
N GLN A 175 -11.47 -3.10 -15.89
CA GLN A 175 -12.89 -3.25 -16.14
C GLN A 175 -13.36 -4.56 -15.51
N TRP A 176 -14.25 -4.44 -14.55
CA TRP A 176 -14.92 -5.57 -13.97
C TRP A 176 -16.02 -6.00 -14.93
N THR A 177 -15.78 -7.06 -15.68
CA THR A 177 -16.80 -7.66 -16.55
C THR A 177 -17.49 -8.79 -15.80
N ASP A 178 -18.73 -9.09 -16.16
CA ASP A 178 -19.45 -10.26 -15.63
C ASP A 178 -18.95 -11.57 -16.25
N ASN A 179 -17.99 -11.50 -17.18
CA ASN A 179 -17.41 -12.68 -17.78
C ASN A 179 -16.46 -13.34 -16.76
N PRO A 180 -16.71 -14.62 -16.39
CA PRO A 180 -15.86 -15.33 -15.43
C PRO A 180 -14.38 -15.41 -15.83
N ALA A 181 -14.07 -15.34 -17.13
CA ALA A 181 -12.70 -15.34 -17.64
C ALA A 181 -11.96 -14.01 -17.37
N ASP A 182 -12.71 -12.91 -17.21
CA ASP A 182 -12.18 -11.58 -16.96
C ASP A 182 -12.27 -11.20 -15.47
N MET A 183 -12.90 -12.04 -14.67
CA MET A 183 -12.98 -11.81 -13.24
C MET A 183 -11.62 -12.06 -12.58
N PRO A 184 -11.22 -11.20 -11.62
CA PRO A 184 -10.06 -11.50 -10.81
C PRO A 184 -10.24 -12.86 -10.13
N PRO A 185 -9.13 -13.57 -9.85
CA PRO A 185 -9.19 -14.83 -9.12
C PRO A 185 -10.01 -14.67 -7.86
N ARG A 186 -10.80 -15.68 -7.58
CA ARG A 186 -11.74 -15.85 -6.45
C ARG A 186 -11.60 -14.88 -5.28
N ASP A 187 -12.74 -14.42 -4.80
CA ASP A 187 -12.89 -13.78 -3.50
C ASP A 187 -12.63 -14.83 -2.40
N LEU A 188 -11.38 -14.93 -1.99
CA LEU A 188 -10.91 -15.92 -1.01
C LEU A 188 -11.42 -15.63 0.42
N GLU A 189 -12.22 -14.58 0.61
CA GLU A 189 -12.91 -14.32 1.87
C GLU A 189 -14.12 -15.25 2.09
N LYS A 190 -14.57 -15.95 1.03
CA LYS A 190 -15.78 -16.77 1.07
C LYS A 190 -15.53 -18.29 1.05
N GLU A 191 -14.29 -18.70 1.02
CA GLU A 191 -13.85 -20.07 1.19
C GLU A 191 -13.10 -20.26 2.51
#